data_ecfcb24f1e170e6dc3ad5133badd7c08
#
_entry.id   ecfcb24f1e170e6dc3ad5133badd7c08
#
_cell.length_a   1.000
_cell.length_b   1.000
_cell.length_c   1.000
_cell.angle_alpha   90.00
_cell.angle_beta   90.00
_cell.angle_gamma   90.00
#
_symmetry.space_group_name_H-M   'P 1'
#
loop_
_entity.id
_entity.type
_entity.pdbx_description
1 polymer ?
#
loop_
_entity_poly.entity_id
_entity_poly.type
_entity_poly.pdbx_seq_one_letter_code
_entity_poly.pdbx_strand_id
1 'polypeptide(L)'
;MKYIIALFFLCLPMGLFAKNHTPEQILQMINGKGARSVVAELNSNDTGESEWWNHVIPGISKGSDAWLAVASALESGVDASTAEDLKAALSEAIPHNPEGVLGRVRISTLHNETEKN
;
A
#
# COMPACT_ATOMS: atom_id res chain seq x y z
N MET A 1 -7.72 -16.76 -33.01
CA MET A 1 -7.50 -17.08 -31.61
C MET A 1 -6.07 -17.03 -31.21
N LYS A 2 -5.21 -17.68 -31.98
CA LYS A 2 -3.77 -17.62 -31.68
C LYS A 2 -3.24 -16.21 -31.69
N TYR A 3 -3.79 -15.41 -32.58
CA TYR A 3 -3.33 -14.03 -32.72
C TYR A 3 -3.68 -13.18 -31.53
N ILE A 4 -4.81 -13.45 -30.93
CA ILE A 4 -5.26 -12.73 -29.75
C ILE A 4 -4.34 -12.99 -28.59
N ILE A 5 -3.91 -14.23 -28.45
CA ILE A 5 -2.99 -14.63 -27.40
C ILE A 5 -1.66 -13.94 -27.56
N ALA A 6 -1.20 -13.85 -28.82
CA ALA A 6 0.07 -13.18 -29.09
C ALA A 6 0.01 -11.72 -28.72
N LEU A 7 -1.11 -11.08 -29.00
CA LEU A 7 -1.30 -9.69 -28.62
C LEU A 7 -1.25 -9.50 -27.12
N PHE A 8 -1.86 -10.45 -26.44
CA PHE A 8 -1.88 -10.40 -24.99
C PHE A 8 -0.47 -10.45 -24.43
N PHE A 9 0.37 -11.26 -25.02
CA PHE A 9 1.75 -11.37 -24.59
C PHE A 9 2.53 -10.09 -24.82
N LEU A 10 2.17 -9.35 -25.83
CA LEU A 10 2.85 -8.10 -26.10
C LEU A 10 2.63 -7.09 -24.97
N CYS A 11 1.54 -7.23 -24.26
CA CYS A 11 1.27 -6.34 -23.14
C CYS A 11 2.14 -6.67 -21.94
N LEU A 12 2.58 -7.88 -21.82
CA LEU A 12 3.40 -8.30 -20.69
C LEU A 12 4.72 -7.55 -20.57
N PRO A 13 5.45 -7.36 -21.65
CA PRO A 13 6.71 -6.60 -21.55
C PRO A 13 6.52 -5.21 -20.99
N MET A 14 5.39 -4.60 -21.27
CA MET A 14 5.11 -3.29 -20.74
C MET A 14 4.95 -3.34 -19.23
N GLY A 15 4.36 -4.42 -18.74
CA GLY A 15 4.23 -4.61 -17.31
C GLY A 15 5.57 -4.78 -16.62
N LEU A 16 6.56 -5.28 -17.34
CA LEU A 16 7.88 -5.49 -16.75
C LEU A 16 8.60 -4.20 -16.45
N PHE A 17 8.26 -3.13 -17.16
CA PHE A 17 8.89 -1.85 -16.92
C PHE A 17 8.32 -1.15 -15.69
N ALA A 18 7.13 -1.53 -15.30
CA ALA A 18 6.50 -0.95 -14.11
C ALA A 18 6.99 -1.71 -12.90
N LYS A 19 8.08 -1.25 -12.31
CA LYS A 19 8.65 -1.89 -11.14
C LYS A 19 7.79 -1.70 -9.90
N ASN A 20 7.04 -0.61 -9.88
CA ASN A 20 6.22 -0.28 -8.74
C ASN A 20 4.81 -0.78 -8.92
N HIS A 21 4.22 -1.21 -7.83
CA HIS A 21 2.85 -1.71 -7.83
C HIS A 21 1.85 -0.57 -7.70
N THR A 22 0.70 -0.73 -8.33
CA THR A 22 -0.40 0.21 -8.11
C THR A 22 -1.07 -0.10 -6.77
N PRO A 23 -1.86 0.85 -6.23
CA PRO A 23 -2.58 0.56 -5.00
C PRO A 23 -3.45 -0.69 -5.09
N GLU A 24 -4.12 -0.88 -6.23
CA GLU A 24 -4.98 -2.04 -6.43
C GLU A 24 -4.17 -3.34 -6.42
N GLN A 25 -2.99 -3.31 -7.03
CA GLN A 25 -2.13 -4.50 -7.04
C GLN A 25 -1.68 -4.84 -5.63
N ILE A 26 -1.33 -3.83 -4.84
CA ILE A 26 -0.89 -4.08 -3.46
C ILE A 26 -2.04 -4.67 -2.64
N LEU A 27 -3.25 -4.15 -2.82
CA LEU A 27 -4.41 -4.71 -2.12
C LEU A 27 -4.62 -6.18 -2.49
N GLN A 28 -4.43 -6.53 -3.76
CA GLN A 28 -4.54 -7.91 -4.19
C GLN A 28 -3.45 -8.78 -3.58
N MET A 29 -2.24 -8.25 -3.48
CA MET A 29 -1.14 -8.98 -2.85
C MET A 29 -1.45 -9.25 -1.38
N ILE A 30 -1.96 -8.25 -0.68
CA ILE A 30 -2.32 -8.40 0.73
C ILE A 30 -3.40 -9.46 0.89
N ASN A 31 -4.38 -9.45 0.00
CA ASN A 31 -5.45 -10.43 0.03
C ASN A 31 -4.93 -11.85 -0.21
N GLY A 32 -3.91 -11.98 -1.04
CA GLY A 32 -3.34 -13.29 -1.39
C GLY A 32 -2.36 -13.84 -0.39
N LYS A 33 -1.46 -13.02 0.14
CA LYS A 33 -0.39 -13.50 1.01
C LYS A 33 -0.25 -12.77 2.34
N GLY A 34 -1.14 -11.86 2.62
CA GLY A 34 -1.19 -11.19 3.92
C GLY A 34 -0.33 -9.93 3.99
N ALA A 35 -0.74 -9.04 4.88
CA ALA A 35 -0.09 -7.74 5.01
C ALA A 35 1.37 -7.85 5.42
N ARG A 36 1.69 -8.74 6.34
CA ARG A 36 3.07 -8.89 6.80
C ARG A 36 4.02 -9.26 5.66
N SER A 37 3.61 -10.23 4.84
CA SER A 37 4.42 -10.65 3.70
C SER A 37 4.61 -9.53 2.70
N VAL A 38 3.55 -8.76 2.47
CA VAL A 38 3.62 -7.66 1.53
C VAL A 38 4.53 -6.55 2.05
N VAL A 39 4.43 -6.20 3.33
CA VAL A 39 5.31 -5.21 3.93
C VAL A 39 6.77 -5.64 3.77
N ALA A 40 7.07 -6.89 4.05
CA ALA A 40 8.42 -7.40 3.91
C ALA A 40 8.90 -7.32 2.47
N GLU A 41 8.04 -7.67 1.54
CA GLU A 41 8.38 -7.63 0.13
C GLU A 41 8.63 -6.20 -0.35
N LEU A 42 7.79 -5.26 0.05
CA LEU A 42 7.94 -3.87 -0.34
C LEU A 42 9.21 -3.25 0.23
N ASN A 43 9.65 -3.73 1.37
CA ASN A 43 10.86 -3.24 2.00
C ASN A 43 12.14 -3.90 1.49
N SER A 44 12.01 -5.04 0.82
CA SER A 44 13.20 -5.70 0.31
C SER A 44 13.73 -4.91 -0.89
N ASN A 45 15.04 -4.82 -1.00
CA ASN A 45 15.62 -4.16 -2.14
C ASN A 45 17.00 -4.74 -2.39
N ASP A 46 17.23 -5.07 -3.64
CA ASP A 46 18.52 -5.61 -4.06
C ASP A 46 19.44 -4.50 -4.58
N THR A 47 18.87 -3.32 -4.75
CA THR A 47 19.58 -2.21 -5.37
C THR A 47 19.77 -1.01 -4.46
N GLY A 48 19.30 -1.11 -3.23
CA GLY A 48 19.39 -0.01 -2.29
C GLY A 48 18.17 0.89 -2.25
N GLU A 49 17.19 0.61 -3.09
CA GLU A 49 15.97 1.42 -3.15
C GLU A 49 14.75 0.53 -3.04
N SER A 50 14.06 0.62 -1.91
CA SER A 50 12.86 -0.19 -1.71
C SER A 50 11.64 0.52 -2.28
N GLU A 51 10.68 -0.27 -2.72
CA GLU A 51 9.42 0.26 -3.19
C GLU A 51 8.67 0.96 -2.05
N TRP A 52 8.86 0.48 -0.84
CA TRP A 52 8.26 1.08 0.35
C TRP A 52 8.58 2.58 0.42
N TRP A 53 9.87 2.93 0.39
CA TRP A 53 10.30 4.32 0.52
C TRP A 53 10.11 5.14 -0.75
N ASN A 54 10.25 4.53 -1.90
CA ASN A 54 10.24 5.27 -3.15
C ASN A 54 8.86 5.43 -3.77
N HIS A 55 7.92 4.58 -3.37
CA HIS A 55 6.63 4.55 -4.02
C HIS A 55 5.45 4.53 -3.04
N VAL A 56 5.46 3.59 -2.09
CA VAL A 56 4.31 3.39 -1.21
C VAL A 56 4.15 4.55 -0.25
N ILE A 57 5.18 4.91 0.47
CA ILE A 57 5.12 6.00 1.43
C ILE A 57 4.79 7.33 0.73
N PRO A 58 5.46 7.71 -0.36
CA PRO A 58 5.07 8.93 -1.07
C PRO A 58 3.63 8.89 -1.61
N GLY A 59 3.17 7.73 -2.07
CA GLY A 59 1.81 7.59 -2.54
C GLY A 59 0.80 7.86 -1.45
N ILE A 60 1.00 7.27 -0.29
CA ILE A 60 0.12 7.48 0.86
C ILE A 60 0.14 8.95 1.30
N SER A 61 1.32 9.56 1.32
CA SER A 61 1.48 10.95 1.73
C SER A 61 0.68 11.93 0.90
N LYS A 62 0.41 11.60 -0.35
CA LYS A 62 -0.38 12.45 -1.23
C LYS A 62 -1.87 12.41 -0.92
N GLY A 63 -2.31 11.40 -0.19
CA GLY A 63 -3.63 11.38 0.38
C GLY A 63 -4.77 10.87 -0.51
N SER A 64 -4.48 10.23 -1.63
CA SER A 64 -5.56 9.69 -2.46
C SER A 64 -6.28 8.57 -1.72
N ASP A 65 -7.58 8.42 -1.99
CA ASP A 65 -8.37 7.38 -1.33
C ASP A 65 -7.81 5.99 -1.58
N ALA A 66 -7.33 5.74 -2.79
CA ALA A 66 -6.75 4.45 -3.13
C ALA A 66 -5.54 4.12 -2.27
N TRP A 67 -4.64 5.08 -2.10
CA TRP A 67 -3.45 4.86 -1.28
C TRP A 67 -3.77 4.80 0.20
N LEU A 68 -4.78 5.54 0.64
CA LEU A 68 -5.22 5.45 2.03
C LEU A 68 -5.81 4.07 2.33
N ALA A 69 -6.49 3.47 1.36
CA ALA A 69 -6.98 2.10 1.50
C ALA A 69 -5.83 1.13 1.66
N VAL A 70 -4.74 1.34 0.92
CA VAL A 70 -3.54 0.51 1.07
C VAL A 70 -2.97 0.66 2.47
N ALA A 71 -2.87 1.90 2.94
CA ALA A 71 -2.34 2.15 4.29
C ALA A 71 -3.14 1.40 5.34
N SER A 72 -4.46 1.44 5.25
CA SER A 72 -5.31 0.72 6.20
C SER A 72 -5.08 -0.78 6.14
N ALA A 73 -4.95 -1.32 4.92
CA ALA A 73 -4.76 -2.75 4.75
C ALA A 73 -3.39 -3.21 5.24
N LEU A 74 -2.39 -2.35 5.18
CA LEU A 74 -1.05 -2.70 5.62
C LEU A 74 -0.86 -2.66 7.13
N GLU A 75 -1.74 -1.97 7.84
CA GLU A 75 -1.59 -1.77 9.30
C GLU A 75 -1.32 -3.04 10.08
N SER A 76 -2.01 -4.11 9.74
CA SER A 76 -1.87 -5.35 10.49
C SER A 76 -0.55 -6.08 10.24
N GLY A 77 0.20 -5.65 9.25
CA GLY A 77 1.44 -6.32 8.88
C GLY A 77 2.71 -5.53 9.18
N VAL A 78 2.60 -4.31 9.71
CA VAL A 78 3.79 -3.50 9.97
C VAL A 78 4.37 -3.82 11.34
N ASP A 79 5.70 -3.66 11.45
CA ASP A 79 6.37 -3.73 12.73
C ASP A 79 6.51 -2.31 13.28
N ALA A 80 7.23 -2.14 14.39
CA ALA A 80 7.36 -0.81 15.01
C ALA A 80 7.96 0.22 14.06
N SER A 81 8.95 -0.17 13.31
CA SER A 81 9.65 0.74 12.40
C SER A 81 8.77 1.16 11.23
N THR A 82 8.15 0.19 10.57
CA THR A 82 7.30 0.52 9.43
C THR A 82 5.99 1.17 9.85
N ALA A 83 5.55 0.92 11.09
CA ALA A 83 4.38 1.63 11.63
C ALA A 83 4.66 3.12 11.76
N GLU A 84 5.87 3.48 12.18
CA GLU A 84 6.24 4.89 12.27
C GLU A 84 6.26 5.55 10.89
N ASP A 85 6.77 4.83 9.89
CA ASP A 85 6.77 5.31 8.52
C ASP A 85 5.35 5.58 8.05
N LEU A 86 4.45 4.65 8.34
CA LEU A 86 3.06 4.75 7.94
C LEU A 86 2.37 5.94 8.62
N LYS A 87 2.62 6.13 9.91
CA LYS A 87 2.06 7.26 10.63
C LYS A 87 2.54 8.58 10.06
N ALA A 88 3.82 8.68 9.74
CA ALA A 88 4.36 9.89 9.15
C ALA A 88 3.71 10.20 7.82
N ALA A 89 3.52 9.18 6.98
CA ALA A 89 2.88 9.37 5.69
C ALA A 89 1.43 9.82 5.86
N LEU A 90 0.71 9.22 6.80
CA LEU A 90 -0.67 9.60 7.05
C LEU A 90 -0.78 11.03 7.57
N SER A 91 0.17 11.44 8.40
CA SER A 91 0.20 12.82 8.88
C SER A 91 0.40 13.80 7.74
N GLU A 92 1.27 13.47 6.79
CA GLU A 92 1.47 14.31 5.63
C GLU A 92 0.26 14.33 4.72
N ALA A 93 -0.53 13.27 4.72
CA ALA A 93 -1.72 13.18 3.89
C ALA A 93 -2.87 14.03 4.41
N ILE A 94 -2.88 14.38 5.69
CA ILE A 94 -3.98 15.12 6.29
C ILE A 94 -4.33 16.41 5.54
N PRO A 95 -3.38 17.29 5.20
CA PRO A 95 -3.73 18.51 4.46
C PRO A 95 -4.33 18.25 3.09
N HIS A 96 -4.04 17.09 2.51
CA HIS A 96 -4.52 16.76 1.18
C HIS A 96 -5.88 16.07 1.19
N ASN A 97 -6.17 15.33 2.24
CA ASN A 97 -7.41 14.57 2.33
C ASN A 97 -7.77 14.33 3.80
N PRO A 98 -8.14 15.40 4.53
CA PRO A 98 -8.40 15.27 5.97
C PRO A 98 -9.52 14.28 6.29
N GLU A 99 -10.58 14.27 5.48
CA GLU A 99 -11.68 13.37 5.75
C GLU A 99 -11.29 11.91 5.58
N GLY A 100 -10.50 11.62 4.54
CA GLY A 100 -10.05 10.26 4.30
C GLY A 100 -9.16 9.75 5.40
N VAL A 101 -8.21 10.58 5.86
CA VAL A 101 -7.27 10.17 6.91
C VAL A 101 -7.98 10.04 8.25
N LEU A 102 -8.73 11.07 8.64
CA LEU A 102 -9.37 11.08 9.96
C LEU A 102 -10.46 10.03 10.08
N GLY A 103 -11.15 9.75 8.98
CA GLY A 103 -12.16 8.71 8.97
C GLY A 103 -11.56 7.34 9.30
N ARG A 104 -10.41 7.06 8.76
CA ARG A 104 -9.75 5.77 8.99
C ARG A 104 -9.21 5.66 10.41
N VAL A 105 -8.64 6.74 10.93
CA VAL A 105 -8.15 6.76 12.31
C VAL A 105 -9.31 6.56 13.29
N ARG A 106 -10.43 7.23 13.03
CA ARG A 106 -11.59 7.10 13.89
C ARG A 106 -12.11 5.65 13.94
N ILE A 107 -12.21 5.01 12.79
CA ILE A 107 -12.66 3.63 12.73
C ILE A 107 -11.73 2.72 13.50
N SER A 108 -10.44 2.92 13.34
CA SER A 108 -9.45 2.13 14.05
C SER A 108 -9.58 2.29 15.56
N THR A 109 -9.77 3.52 16.01
CA THR A 109 -9.94 3.81 17.44
C THR A 109 -11.17 3.14 18.01
N LEU A 110 -12.29 3.22 17.29
CA LEU A 110 -13.53 2.59 17.75
C LEU A 110 -13.39 1.09 17.83
N HIS A 111 -12.71 0.51 16.88
CA HIS A 111 -12.49 -0.94 16.89
C HIS A 111 -11.67 -1.36 18.10
N ASN A 112 -10.63 -0.61 18.42
CA ASN A 112 -9.80 -0.91 19.59
C ASN A 112 -10.58 -0.81 20.89
N GLU A 113 -11.44 0.19 21.01
CA GLU A 113 -12.25 0.34 22.20
C GLU A 113 -13.23 -0.80 22.36
N THR A 114 -13.81 -1.25 21.27
CA THR A 114 -14.72 -2.38 21.30
C THR A 114 -14.02 -3.64 21.77
N GLU A 115 -12.79 -3.86 21.32
CA GLU A 115 -12.04 -5.04 21.71
C GLU A 115 -11.66 -5.03 23.20
N LYS A 116 -11.40 -3.86 23.75
CA LYS A 116 -11.04 -3.75 25.15
C LYS A 116 -12.20 -4.09 26.08
N ASN A 117 -13.40 -3.82 25.64
CA ASN A 117 -14.59 -4.08 26.43
C ASN A 117 -15.13 -5.47 26.18
#